data_dcff2636b50b9dd77163ce635801956f
#
_entry.id   dcff2636b50b9dd77163ce635801956f
#
_cell.length_a   1.000
_cell.length_b   1.000
_cell.length_c   1.000
_cell.angle_alpha   90.00
_cell.angle_beta   90.00
_cell.angle_gamma   90.00
#
_symmetry.space_group_name_H-M   'P 1'
#
loop_
_entity.id
_entity.type
_entity.pdbx_description
1 polymer ?
#
loop_
_entity_poly.entity_id
_entity_poly.type
_entity_poly.pdbx_seq_one_letter_code
_entity_poly.pdbx_strand_id
1 'polypeptide(L)'
;LFLALAAVLLLASCTVVRQGEVGVKRRLGKIDPQYVQQGPKAFNFLTTTIIRVPTRTMNIEVKPALPSKEGLTIRSEISILYRIKPEAAPKILQNIGLNYESEVILPVFRSAAADISSKFLAKDMHSGERAQIELAIRKQMTDILDPSGFVIDNVLLKSILLPDGLARTIEEKLQAEQDAQRMEFVKEREKRDAERKIIEAEGKKQIAKIQAEGENNAAIIAAEGRRKIAEIEATGKANAMKIEAEAIKMANDTINKTLTAPILKLRQIEAFKSLSNSSNSKLIITDGKTPFLSLPDKL
;
A
#
# COMPACT_ATOMS: atom_id res chain seq x y z
N LEU A 1 7.28 34.84 -84.43
CA LEU A 1 6.84 35.26 -83.05
C LEU A 1 6.31 34.08 -82.23
N PHE A 2 5.49 33.20 -82.78
CA PHE A 2 4.91 32.04 -82.06
C PHE A 2 5.99 31.02 -81.63
N LEU A 3 6.98 30.73 -82.47
CA LEU A 3 8.12 29.83 -82.21
C LEU A 3 9.00 30.42 -81.08
N ALA A 4 9.21 31.71 -81.01
CA ALA A 4 9.96 32.37 -79.96
C ALA A 4 9.19 32.36 -78.61
N LEU A 5 7.88 32.58 -78.66
CA LEU A 5 7.02 32.50 -77.48
C LEU A 5 6.92 31.07 -76.90
N ALA A 6 6.81 30.06 -77.82
CA ALA A 6 6.85 28.64 -77.46
C ALA A 6 8.18 28.24 -76.81
N ALA A 7 9.32 28.72 -77.35
CA ALA A 7 10.66 28.51 -76.81
C ALA A 7 10.84 29.12 -75.43
N VAL A 8 10.28 30.30 -75.17
CA VAL A 8 10.31 30.96 -73.86
C VAL A 8 9.43 30.22 -72.85
N LEU A 9 8.28 29.70 -73.27
CA LEU A 9 7.42 28.86 -72.42
C LEU A 9 8.04 27.52 -72.08
N LEU A 10 8.75 26.89 -72.99
CA LEU A 10 9.48 25.63 -72.80
C LEU A 10 10.71 25.77 -71.84
N LEU A 11 11.24 27.00 -71.70
CA LEU A 11 12.36 27.30 -70.79
C LEU A 11 11.95 27.59 -69.36
N ALA A 12 10.65 27.79 -69.09
CA ALA A 12 10.13 28.00 -67.76
C ALA A 12 9.73 26.63 -67.08
N SER A 13 10.61 26.14 -66.22
CA SER A 13 10.32 25.00 -65.38
C SER A 13 9.78 25.44 -64.04
N CYS A 14 8.79 24.74 -63.52
CA CYS A 14 8.23 24.96 -62.21
C CYS A 14 8.56 23.77 -61.27
N THR A 15 9.11 24.08 -60.12
CA THR A 15 9.28 23.08 -59.07
C THR A 15 8.47 23.45 -57.84
N VAL A 16 8.05 22.44 -57.11
CA VAL A 16 7.31 22.64 -55.84
C VAL A 16 8.24 22.31 -54.68
N VAL A 17 8.44 23.30 -53.82
CA VAL A 17 9.06 23.07 -52.51
C VAL A 17 7.97 22.63 -51.54
N ARG A 18 8.13 21.43 -51.02
CA ARG A 18 7.11 20.82 -50.12
C ARG A 18 7.12 21.46 -48.74
N GLN A 19 6.04 21.25 -48.00
CA GLN A 19 5.99 21.65 -46.59
C GLN A 19 7.02 20.87 -45.76
N GLY A 20 7.76 21.58 -44.87
CA GLY A 20 8.86 20.99 -44.09
C GLY A 20 10.19 20.90 -44.87
N GLU A 21 10.28 21.56 -46.03
CA GLU A 21 11.50 21.70 -46.83
C GLU A 21 11.70 23.18 -47.21
N VAL A 22 12.93 23.55 -47.45
CA VAL A 22 13.28 24.84 -48.06
C VAL A 22 14.05 24.61 -49.35
N GLY A 23 13.81 25.47 -50.34
CA GLY A 23 14.55 25.44 -51.59
C GLY A 23 15.78 26.36 -51.49
N VAL A 24 16.90 25.85 -51.98
CA VAL A 24 18.11 26.66 -52.16
C VAL A 24 18.43 26.71 -53.64
N LYS A 25 18.47 27.92 -54.22
CA LYS A 25 18.78 28.11 -55.65
C LYS A 25 20.28 27.99 -55.88
N ARG A 26 20.64 27.16 -56.84
CA ARG A 26 22.02 27.07 -57.38
C ARG A 26 22.00 27.55 -58.83
N ARG A 27 22.63 28.70 -59.08
CA ARG A 27 22.71 29.32 -60.40
C ARG A 27 24.13 29.11 -60.99
N LEU A 28 24.24 28.41 -62.09
CA LEU A 28 25.54 28.17 -62.74
C LEU A 28 26.64 27.73 -61.76
N GLY A 29 26.29 26.84 -60.83
CA GLY A 29 27.19 26.37 -59.79
C GLY A 29 27.28 27.17 -58.51
N LYS A 30 26.84 28.45 -58.48
CA LYS A 30 26.85 29.29 -57.30
C LYS A 30 25.54 29.14 -56.49
N ILE A 31 25.66 28.96 -55.18
CA ILE A 31 24.52 28.95 -54.26
C ILE A 31 24.06 30.38 -53.93
N ASP A 32 22.77 30.60 -54.11
CA ASP A 32 22.13 31.85 -53.73
C ASP A 32 22.02 31.93 -52.17
N PRO A 33 22.43 33.01 -51.53
CA PRO A 33 22.36 33.17 -50.07
C PRO A 33 20.92 33.17 -49.52
N GLN A 34 19.95 33.43 -50.41
CA GLN A 34 18.53 33.44 -50.03
C GLN A 34 17.89 32.07 -50.21
N TYR A 35 17.21 31.60 -49.18
CA TYR A 35 16.38 30.37 -49.29
C TYR A 35 15.00 30.69 -49.88
N VAL A 36 14.39 29.69 -50.48
CA VAL A 36 13.09 29.77 -51.11
C VAL A 36 12.08 29.07 -50.22
N GLN A 37 11.06 29.80 -49.81
CA GLN A 37 9.97 29.23 -49.02
C GLN A 37 9.15 28.23 -49.82
N GLN A 38 8.40 27.38 -49.10
CA GLN A 38 7.47 26.39 -49.63
C GLN A 38 6.50 26.98 -50.66
N GLY A 39 6.11 26.14 -51.63
CA GLY A 39 5.18 26.49 -52.69
C GLY A 39 5.74 26.33 -54.08
N PRO A 40 4.93 26.57 -55.13
CA PRO A 40 5.38 26.50 -56.53
C PRO A 40 6.32 27.66 -56.82
N LYS A 41 7.45 27.36 -57.46
CA LYS A 41 8.45 28.35 -57.87
C LYS A 41 8.85 28.15 -59.32
N ALA A 42 8.70 29.20 -60.11
CA ALA A 42 9.18 29.21 -61.47
C ALA A 42 10.68 29.52 -61.51
N PHE A 43 11.42 28.83 -62.33
CA PHE A 43 12.86 29.03 -62.54
C PHE A 43 13.27 28.65 -63.94
N ASN A 44 14.39 29.18 -64.39
CA ASN A 44 14.98 28.80 -65.65
C ASN A 44 15.82 27.52 -65.45
N PHE A 45 15.40 26.40 -66.02
CA PHE A 45 16.03 25.08 -65.79
C PHE A 45 17.44 24.98 -66.39
N LEU A 46 17.78 25.80 -67.38
CA LEU A 46 19.13 25.80 -68.00
C LEU A 46 20.19 26.42 -67.07
N THR A 47 19.81 27.39 -66.25
CA THR A 47 20.76 28.17 -65.46
C THR A 47 20.63 27.95 -63.96
N THR A 48 19.47 27.42 -63.52
CA THR A 48 19.14 27.38 -62.09
C THR A 48 18.66 25.99 -61.72
N THR A 49 19.16 25.46 -60.62
CA THR A 49 18.66 24.24 -59.95
C THR A 49 18.19 24.61 -58.57
N ILE A 50 17.04 24.08 -58.13
CA ILE A 50 16.55 24.22 -56.77
C ILE A 50 16.86 22.95 -55.99
N ILE A 51 17.74 23.06 -55.00
CA ILE A 51 18.10 21.99 -54.07
C ILE A 51 17.11 22.06 -52.90
N ARG A 52 16.44 20.97 -52.58
CA ARG A 52 15.51 20.89 -51.46
C ARG A 52 16.23 20.39 -50.21
N VAL A 53 16.14 21.15 -49.14
CA VAL A 53 16.75 20.81 -47.84
C VAL A 53 15.63 20.61 -46.83
N PRO A 54 15.55 19.45 -46.14
CA PRO A 54 14.55 19.21 -45.11
C PRO A 54 14.82 20.08 -43.89
N THR A 55 13.79 20.80 -43.42
CA THR A 55 13.81 21.62 -42.22
C THR A 55 12.95 21.02 -41.11
N ARG A 56 12.29 19.90 -41.40
CA ARG A 56 11.60 19.08 -40.41
C ARG A 56 12.60 18.27 -39.61
N THR A 57 12.17 17.79 -38.42
CA THR A 57 13.00 16.90 -37.61
C THR A 57 13.32 15.61 -38.36
N MET A 58 14.61 15.34 -38.51
CA MET A 58 15.17 14.14 -39.15
C MET A 58 15.80 13.26 -38.08
N ASN A 59 15.84 11.96 -38.31
CA ASN A 59 16.46 10.97 -37.43
C ASN A 59 17.67 10.32 -38.10
N ILE A 60 18.80 10.33 -37.39
CA ILE A 60 20.00 9.56 -37.75
C ILE A 60 20.19 8.47 -36.71
N GLU A 61 20.21 7.22 -37.13
CA GLU A 61 20.55 6.09 -36.27
C GLU A 61 22.00 5.71 -36.44
N VAL A 62 22.72 5.59 -35.35
CA VAL A 62 24.14 5.21 -35.33
C VAL A 62 24.41 4.16 -34.27
N LYS A 63 25.40 3.30 -34.53
CA LYS A 63 25.84 2.24 -33.61
C LYS A 63 27.31 2.48 -33.22
N PRO A 64 27.58 3.51 -32.42
CA PRO A 64 28.93 3.80 -31.96
C PRO A 64 29.41 2.80 -30.93
N ALA A 65 30.73 2.61 -30.89
CA ALA A 65 31.44 2.01 -29.76
C ALA A 65 31.90 3.14 -28.83
N LEU A 66 31.39 3.18 -27.64
CA LEU A 66 31.62 4.25 -26.65
C LEU A 66 32.60 3.76 -25.57
N PRO A 67 33.64 4.55 -25.22
CA PRO A 67 34.50 4.24 -24.10
C PRO A 67 33.78 4.54 -22.77
N SER A 68 33.91 3.67 -21.78
CA SER A 68 33.51 3.97 -20.41
C SER A 68 34.66 4.52 -19.58
N LYS A 69 34.38 5.06 -18.41
CA LYS A 69 35.38 5.51 -17.43
C LYS A 69 36.35 4.42 -17.01
N GLU A 70 35.94 3.17 -17.07
CA GLU A 70 36.74 1.98 -16.74
C GLU A 70 37.62 1.50 -17.90
N GLY A 71 37.58 2.18 -19.05
CA GLY A 71 38.28 1.81 -20.25
C GLY A 71 37.65 0.67 -21.07
N LEU A 72 36.38 0.31 -20.75
CA LEU A 72 35.63 -0.69 -21.48
C LEU A 72 34.98 -0.07 -22.73
N THR A 73 34.94 -0.83 -23.82
CA THR A 73 34.22 -0.40 -25.02
C THR A 73 32.81 -0.96 -25.02
N ILE A 74 31.85 -0.07 -25.01
CA ILE A 74 30.41 -0.38 -24.95
C ILE A 74 29.79 -0.13 -26.29
N ARG A 75 29.11 -1.13 -26.86
CA ARG A 75 28.32 -0.98 -28.06
C ARG A 75 26.98 -0.39 -27.71
N SER A 76 26.63 0.71 -28.36
CA SER A 76 25.35 1.39 -28.13
C SER A 76 24.64 1.66 -29.46
N GLU A 77 23.33 1.78 -29.41
CA GLU A 77 22.48 2.22 -30.50
C GLU A 77 21.84 3.55 -30.10
N ILE A 78 22.11 4.59 -30.89
CA ILE A 78 21.75 5.97 -30.59
C ILE A 78 20.99 6.59 -31.73
N SER A 79 19.91 7.30 -31.42
CA SER A 79 19.10 8.06 -32.35
C SER A 79 19.32 9.56 -32.09
N ILE A 80 19.69 10.26 -33.15
CA ILE A 80 19.92 11.70 -33.12
C ILE A 80 18.79 12.37 -33.90
N LEU A 81 17.96 13.16 -33.17
CA LEU A 81 16.90 13.95 -33.77
C LEU A 81 17.41 15.38 -33.96
N TYR A 82 17.46 15.80 -35.22
CA TYR A 82 17.95 17.12 -35.57
C TYR A 82 17.10 17.77 -36.67
N ARG A 83 17.23 19.06 -36.82
CA ARG A 83 16.65 19.86 -37.91
C ARG A 83 17.58 20.98 -38.31
N ILE A 84 17.38 21.50 -39.52
CA ILE A 84 18.14 22.61 -40.06
C ILE A 84 17.31 23.90 -39.92
N LYS A 85 17.94 24.98 -39.47
CA LYS A 85 17.33 26.32 -39.48
C LYS A 85 17.15 26.75 -40.94
N PRO A 86 15.94 27.16 -41.37
CA PRO A 86 15.67 27.56 -42.79
C PRO A 86 16.66 28.57 -43.34
N GLU A 87 17.04 29.53 -42.51
CA GLU A 87 17.95 30.65 -42.88
C GLU A 87 19.38 30.17 -43.07
N ALA A 88 19.77 29.05 -42.44
CA ALA A 88 21.13 28.52 -42.51
C ALA A 88 21.32 27.53 -43.69
N ALA A 89 20.23 27.04 -44.26
CA ALA A 89 20.29 26.03 -45.35
C ALA A 89 21.19 26.43 -46.53
N PRO A 90 21.18 27.69 -47.08
CA PRO A 90 22.10 28.10 -48.14
C PRO A 90 23.55 28.02 -47.72
N LYS A 91 23.87 28.49 -46.50
CA LYS A 91 25.24 28.53 -45.94
C LYS A 91 25.76 27.10 -45.69
N ILE A 92 24.90 26.18 -45.17
CA ILE A 92 25.25 24.79 -45.01
C ILE A 92 25.59 24.13 -46.33
N LEU A 93 24.76 24.33 -47.35
CA LEU A 93 25.04 23.78 -48.69
C LEU A 93 26.28 24.37 -49.32
N GLN A 94 26.57 25.65 -49.10
CA GLN A 94 27.75 26.33 -49.63
C GLN A 94 29.05 25.83 -49.01
N ASN A 95 29.06 25.65 -47.67
CA ASN A 95 30.29 25.36 -46.92
C ASN A 95 30.53 23.86 -46.75
N ILE A 96 29.45 23.07 -46.65
CA ILE A 96 29.51 21.63 -46.32
C ILE A 96 29.00 20.76 -47.48
N GLY A 97 27.94 21.19 -48.15
CA GLY A 97 27.32 20.40 -49.20
C GLY A 97 26.10 19.64 -48.73
N LEU A 98 25.73 18.61 -49.50
CA LEU A 98 24.54 17.77 -49.21
C LEU A 98 24.79 16.70 -48.15
N ASN A 99 26.06 16.32 -47.95
CA ASN A 99 26.44 15.22 -47.05
C ASN A 99 26.72 15.72 -45.63
N TYR A 100 26.07 16.80 -45.18
CA TYR A 100 26.27 17.43 -43.86
C TYR A 100 26.07 16.47 -42.69
N GLU A 101 25.26 15.43 -42.88
CA GLU A 101 25.05 14.39 -41.85
C GLU A 101 26.34 13.63 -41.54
N SER A 102 26.99 13.12 -42.57
CA SER A 102 28.22 12.31 -42.47
C SER A 102 29.47 13.14 -42.21
N GLU A 103 29.51 14.40 -42.70
CA GLU A 103 30.70 15.23 -42.63
C GLU A 103 30.76 16.13 -41.37
N VAL A 104 29.60 16.46 -40.79
CA VAL A 104 29.56 17.38 -39.64
C VAL A 104 28.82 16.77 -38.45
N ILE A 105 27.55 16.32 -38.63
CA ILE A 105 26.75 15.88 -37.52
C ILE A 105 27.34 14.63 -36.86
N LEU A 106 27.69 13.61 -37.65
CA LEU A 106 28.22 12.35 -37.13
C LEU A 106 29.60 12.49 -36.45
N PRO A 107 30.60 13.22 -37.01
CA PRO A 107 31.87 13.44 -36.32
C PRO A 107 31.70 14.19 -34.97
N VAL A 108 30.89 15.26 -34.95
CA VAL A 108 30.60 16.02 -33.73
C VAL A 108 29.91 15.13 -32.69
N PHE A 109 28.94 14.33 -33.14
CA PHE A 109 28.28 13.36 -32.25
C PHE A 109 29.27 12.35 -31.67
N ARG A 110 30.13 11.75 -32.52
CA ARG A 110 31.13 10.76 -32.05
C ARG A 110 32.07 11.34 -31.00
N SER A 111 32.53 12.56 -31.22
CA SER A 111 33.38 13.28 -30.25
C SER A 111 32.63 13.54 -28.96
N ALA A 112 31.45 14.16 -29.05
CA ALA A 112 30.65 14.48 -27.86
C ALA A 112 30.24 13.21 -27.07
N ALA A 113 29.84 12.15 -27.78
CA ALA A 113 29.45 10.89 -27.15
C ALA A 113 30.64 10.22 -26.46
N ALA A 114 31.84 10.19 -27.07
CA ALA A 114 33.05 9.63 -26.47
C ALA A 114 33.48 10.44 -25.24
N ASP A 115 33.48 11.78 -25.31
CA ASP A 115 33.86 12.67 -24.22
C ASP A 115 32.93 12.53 -23.01
N ILE A 116 31.65 12.41 -23.26
CA ILE A 116 30.65 12.27 -22.19
C ILE A 116 30.68 10.86 -21.61
N SER A 117 30.67 9.81 -22.46
CA SER A 117 30.64 8.43 -22.00
C SER A 117 31.84 8.04 -21.17
N SER A 118 33.04 8.60 -21.48
CA SER A 118 34.26 8.35 -20.71
C SER A 118 34.20 8.86 -19.23
N LYS A 119 33.21 9.63 -18.87
CA LYS A 119 33.00 10.13 -17.49
C LYS A 119 32.12 9.20 -16.66
N PHE A 120 31.40 8.27 -17.29
CA PHE A 120 30.46 7.36 -16.64
C PHE A 120 30.96 5.93 -16.62
N LEU A 121 30.58 5.21 -15.56
CA LEU A 121 30.83 3.78 -15.46
C LEU A 121 29.90 3.00 -16.42
N ALA A 122 30.37 1.86 -16.91
CA ALA A 122 29.59 1.02 -17.84
C ALA A 122 28.22 0.62 -17.26
N LYS A 123 28.16 0.30 -15.95
CA LYS A 123 26.92 -0.04 -15.25
C LYS A 123 25.94 1.13 -15.19
N ASP A 124 26.43 2.34 -14.94
CA ASP A 124 25.60 3.55 -14.77
C ASP A 124 24.99 3.97 -16.12
N MET A 125 25.74 3.76 -17.22
CA MET A 125 25.26 3.96 -18.59
C MET A 125 24.07 3.03 -18.91
N HIS A 126 24.07 1.81 -18.35
CA HIS A 126 23.01 0.83 -18.61
C HIS A 126 21.76 1.08 -17.77
N SER A 127 21.84 1.63 -16.55
CA SER A 127 20.74 1.64 -15.59
C SER A 127 20.21 3.04 -15.20
N GLY A 128 21.00 3.83 -14.50
CA GLY A 128 20.45 5.01 -13.78
C GLY A 128 20.73 6.36 -14.44
N GLU A 129 21.91 6.50 -15.07
CA GLU A 129 22.43 7.79 -15.52
C GLU A 129 22.13 8.10 -16.99
N ARG A 130 21.34 7.26 -17.66
CA ARG A 130 21.05 7.35 -19.08
C ARG A 130 20.52 8.71 -19.52
N ALA A 131 19.54 9.24 -18.77
CA ALA A 131 18.95 10.54 -19.08
C ALA A 131 19.97 11.69 -18.96
N GLN A 132 20.87 11.60 -17.99
CA GLN A 132 21.94 12.60 -17.83
C GLN A 132 22.93 12.55 -18.98
N ILE A 133 23.29 11.35 -19.46
CA ILE A 133 24.19 11.16 -20.59
C ILE A 133 23.56 11.71 -21.87
N GLU A 134 22.30 11.41 -22.15
CA GLU A 134 21.54 11.93 -23.29
C GLU A 134 21.51 13.46 -23.29
N LEU A 135 21.21 14.05 -22.12
CA LEU A 135 21.17 15.49 -21.95
C LEU A 135 22.55 16.14 -22.17
N ALA A 136 23.61 15.54 -21.60
CA ALA A 136 24.96 16.06 -21.71
C ALA A 136 25.48 16.00 -23.16
N ILE A 137 25.26 14.88 -23.87
CA ILE A 137 25.61 14.75 -25.29
C ILE A 137 24.82 15.78 -26.13
N ARG A 138 23.51 15.89 -25.91
CA ARG A 138 22.68 16.86 -26.61
C ARG A 138 23.20 18.29 -26.41
N LYS A 139 23.52 18.66 -25.17
CA LYS A 139 24.05 19.99 -24.84
C LYS A 139 25.36 20.26 -25.58
N GLN A 140 26.33 19.36 -25.50
CA GLN A 140 27.62 19.53 -26.14
C GLN A 140 27.49 19.60 -27.67
N MET A 141 26.62 18.77 -28.28
CA MET A 141 26.32 18.87 -29.70
C MET A 141 25.67 20.20 -30.08
N THR A 142 24.72 20.67 -29.27
CA THR A 142 24.04 21.94 -29.50
C THR A 142 25.03 23.10 -29.46
N ASP A 143 25.92 23.14 -28.48
CA ASP A 143 26.93 24.21 -28.33
C ASP A 143 27.83 24.31 -29.57
N ILE A 144 28.13 23.18 -30.22
CA ILE A 144 29.00 23.13 -31.41
C ILE A 144 28.23 23.40 -32.72
N LEU A 145 27.01 22.80 -32.84
CA LEU A 145 26.27 22.75 -34.12
C LEU A 145 25.28 23.91 -34.32
N ASP A 146 24.78 24.54 -33.22
CA ASP A 146 23.81 25.64 -33.33
C ASP A 146 24.33 26.88 -34.06
N PRO A 147 25.62 27.29 -33.90
CA PRO A 147 26.20 28.38 -34.68
C PRO A 147 26.29 28.09 -36.18
N SER A 148 26.35 26.79 -36.53
CA SER A 148 26.38 26.33 -37.94
C SER A 148 24.98 26.17 -38.55
N GLY A 149 23.91 26.39 -37.73
CA GLY A 149 22.53 26.38 -38.23
C GLY A 149 21.82 25.02 -38.06
N PHE A 150 22.40 24.05 -37.34
CA PHE A 150 21.75 22.84 -36.98
C PHE A 150 21.14 22.96 -35.57
N VAL A 151 19.93 22.45 -35.39
CA VAL A 151 19.25 22.35 -34.09
C VAL A 151 19.16 20.90 -33.72
N ILE A 152 19.70 20.52 -32.57
CA ILE A 152 19.60 19.18 -32.02
C ILE A 152 18.39 19.14 -31.11
N ASP A 153 17.32 18.49 -31.60
CA ASP A 153 16.07 18.37 -30.83
C ASP A 153 16.25 17.37 -29.69
N ASN A 154 16.80 16.19 -29.97
CA ASN A 154 17.04 15.17 -28.94
C ASN A 154 18.15 14.19 -29.33
N VAL A 155 18.75 13.56 -28.33
CA VAL A 155 19.67 12.44 -28.48
C VAL A 155 19.15 11.32 -27.59
N LEU A 156 18.85 10.17 -28.15
CA LEU A 156 18.21 9.05 -27.48
C LEU A 156 19.12 7.81 -27.54
N LEU A 157 19.50 7.29 -26.39
CA LEU A 157 20.18 6.01 -26.29
C LEU A 157 19.12 4.88 -26.35
N LYS A 158 19.10 4.10 -27.42
CA LYS A 158 18.13 3.01 -27.60
C LYS A 158 18.54 1.74 -26.85
N SER A 159 19.74 1.26 -27.08
CA SER A 159 20.27 0.07 -26.42
C SER A 159 21.74 0.25 -26.06
N ILE A 160 22.14 -0.40 -24.98
CA ILE A 160 23.52 -0.44 -24.48
C ILE A 160 23.87 -1.91 -24.29
N LEU A 161 24.80 -2.41 -25.10
CA LEU A 161 25.28 -3.79 -25.05
C LEU A 161 26.60 -3.81 -24.29
N LEU A 162 26.54 -4.35 -23.07
CA LEU A 162 27.73 -4.58 -22.26
C LEU A 162 28.52 -5.78 -22.78
N PRO A 163 29.84 -5.80 -22.64
CA PRO A 163 30.64 -7.00 -22.89
C PRO A 163 30.16 -8.17 -22.01
N ASP A 164 30.09 -9.39 -22.58
CA ASP A 164 29.48 -10.57 -21.93
C ASP A 164 30.04 -10.86 -20.52
N GLY A 165 31.35 -10.69 -20.33
CA GLY A 165 31.99 -10.89 -19.02
C GLY A 165 31.48 -9.92 -17.96
N LEU A 166 31.32 -8.64 -18.32
CA LEU A 166 30.82 -7.61 -17.40
C LEU A 166 29.33 -7.77 -17.14
N ALA A 167 28.55 -8.11 -18.16
CA ALA A 167 27.12 -8.36 -18.00
C ALA A 167 26.86 -9.47 -16.96
N ARG A 168 27.57 -10.60 -17.07
CA ARG A 168 27.48 -11.72 -16.11
C ARG A 168 27.87 -11.30 -14.70
N THR A 169 28.98 -10.59 -14.53
CA THR A 169 29.41 -10.14 -13.19
C THR A 169 28.41 -9.19 -12.56
N ILE A 170 27.77 -8.32 -13.34
CA ILE A 170 26.72 -7.42 -12.84
C ILE A 170 25.48 -8.21 -12.46
N GLU A 171 25.07 -9.18 -13.29
CA GLU A 171 23.94 -10.07 -13.01
C GLU A 171 24.17 -10.89 -11.74
N GLU A 172 25.34 -11.52 -11.60
CA GLU A 172 25.72 -12.30 -10.40
C GLU A 172 25.74 -11.43 -9.14
N LYS A 173 26.29 -10.21 -9.24
CA LYS A 173 26.28 -9.26 -8.12
C LYS A 173 24.86 -8.83 -7.73
N LEU A 174 24.05 -8.49 -8.73
CA LEU A 174 22.66 -8.09 -8.50
C LEU A 174 21.86 -9.24 -7.89
N GLN A 175 22.06 -10.46 -8.38
CA GLN A 175 21.44 -11.65 -7.82
C GLN A 175 21.83 -11.85 -6.36
N ALA A 176 23.13 -11.74 -6.03
CA ALA A 176 23.62 -11.86 -4.68
C ALA A 176 23.05 -10.77 -3.74
N GLU A 177 22.95 -9.53 -4.23
CA GLU A 177 22.33 -8.43 -3.48
C GLU A 177 20.82 -8.68 -3.24
N GLN A 178 20.10 -9.17 -4.24
CA GLN A 178 18.68 -9.53 -4.11
C GLN A 178 18.49 -10.69 -3.13
N ASP A 179 19.33 -11.71 -3.19
CA ASP A 179 19.28 -12.84 -2.28
C ASP A 179 19.60 -12.41 -0.84
N ALA A 180 20.57 -11.52 -0.64
CA ALA A 180 20.87 -10.94 0.68
C ALA A 180 19.68 -10.15 1.24
N GLN A 181 19.06 -9.30 0.43
CA GLN A 181 17.85 -8.56 0.82
C GLN A 181 16.68 -9.51 1.15
N ARG A 182 16.49 -10.54 0.32
CA ARG A 182 15.46 -11.56 0.57
C ARG A 182 15.68 -12.28 1.90
N MET A 183 16.92 -12.66 2.20
CA MET A 183 17.26 -13.30 3.48
C MET A 183 17.02 -12.36 4.67
N GLU A 184 17.29 -11.07 4.53
CA GLU A 184 17.00 -10.07 5.57
C GLU A 184 15.49 -9.96 5.83
N PHE A 185 14.66 -9.90 4.78
CA PHE A 185 13.20 -9.94 4.90
C PHE A 185 12.68 -11.23 5.54
N VAL A 186 13.25 -12.38 5.20
CA VAL A 186 12.89 -13.66 5.83
C VAL A 186 13.23 -13.64 7.32
N LYS A 187 14.43 -13.20 7.71
CA LYS A 187 14.85 -13.06 9.10
C LYS A 187 13.94 -12.14 9.90
N GLU A 188 13.60 -10.99 9.33
CA GLU A 188 12.70 -10.03 9.98
C GLU A 188 11.28 -10.61 10.14
N ARG A 189 10.79 -11.35 9.15
CA ARG A 189 9.51 -12.06 9.21
C ARG A 189 9.50 -13.12 10.29
N GLU A 190 10.53 -13.95 10.37
CA GLU A 190 10.66 -14.99 11.41
C GLU A 190 10.72 -14.39 12.81
N LYS A 191 11.43 -13.25 12.97
CA LYS A 191 11.47 -12.50 14.23
C LYS A 191 10.08 -12.03 14.66
N ARG A 192 9.33 -11.40 13.74
CA ARG A 192 7.95 -10.96 14.02
C ARG A 192 7.01 -12.12 14.31
N ASP A 193 7.16 -13.25 13.62
CA ASP A 193 6.37 -14.45 13.89
C ASP A 193 6.69 -15.06 15.27
N ALA A 194 7.94 -15.03 15.69
CA ALA A 194 8.35 -15.44 17.04
C ALA A 194 7.76 -14.49 18.11
N GLU A 195 7.89 -13.18 17.92
CA GLU A 195 7.30 -12.16 18.82
C GLU A 195 5.78 -12.33 18.94
N ARG A 196 5.11 -12.55 17.81
CA ARG A 196 3.66 -12.80 17.80
C ARG A 196 3.28 -14.04 18.61
N LYS A 197 4.03 -15.13 18.49
CA LYS A 197 3.80 -16.37 19.27
C LYS A 197 4.00 -16.14 20.77
N ILE A 198 5.00 -15.33 21.16
CA ILE A 198 5.23 -14.96 22.56
C ILE A 198 4.04 -14.15 23.11
N ILE A 199 3.62 -13.12 22.38
CA ILE A 199 2.47 -12.29 22.77
C ILE A 199 1.18 -13.13 22.87
N GLU A 200 0.96 -14.05 21.96
CA GLU A 200 -0.18 -14.97 21.99
C GLU A 200 -0.13 -15.91 23.20
N ALA A 201 1.03 -16.44 23.53
CA ALA A 201 1.21 -17.30 24.71
C ALA A 201 1.02 -16.52 26.02
N GLU A 202 1.54 -15.30 26.12
CA GLU A 202 1.32 -14.42 27.25
C GLU A 202 -0.16 -14.03 27.39
N GLY A 203 -0.82 -13.73 26.28
CA GLY A 203 -2.26 -13.45 26.26
C GLY A 203 -3.08 -14.64 26.77
N LYS A 204 -2.81 -15.86 26.33
CA LYS A 204 -3.46 -17.09 26.82
C LYS A 204 -3.21 -17.31 28.30
N LYS A 205 -1.99 -17.09 28.78
CA LYS A 205 -1.65 -17.18 30.21
C LYS A 205 -2.44 -16.16 31.04
N GLN A 206 -2.53 -14.93 30.56
CA GLN A 206 -3.25 -13.86 31.27
C GLN A 206 -4.78 -14.15 31.30
N ILE A 207 -5.35 -14.62 30.21
CA ILE A 207 -6.77 -15.04 30.16
C ILE A 207 -7.03 -16.17 31.16
N ALA A 208 -6.20 -17.22 31.19
CA ALA A 208 -6.35 -18.33 32.13
C ALA A 208 -6.22 -17.86 33.60
N LYS A 209 -5.32 -16.91 33.88
CA LYS A 209 -5.18 -16.33 35.22
C LYS A 209 -6.42 -15.54 35.65
N ILE A 210 -6.94 -14.66 34.77
CA ILE A 210 -8.15 -13.86 35.03
C ILE A 210 -9.35 -14.78 35.24
N GLN A 211 -9.47 -15.86 34.45
CA GLN A 211 -10.55 -16.82 34.58
C GLN A 211 -10.48 -17.55 35.95
N ALA A 212 -9.30 -18.05 36.31
CA ALA A 212 -9.12 -18.71 37.62
C ALA A 212 -9.38 -17.78 38.81
N GLU A 213 -8.95 -16.51 38.72
CA GLU A 213 -9.26 -15.49 39.74
C GLU A 213 -10.76 -15.19 39.77
N GLY A 214 -11.43 -15.11 38.64
CA GLY A 214 -12.87 -14.93 38.52
C GLY A 214 -13.66 -16.10 39.16
N GLU A 215 -13.29 -17.33 38.88
CA GLU A 215 -13.91 -18.54 39.47
C GLU A 215 -13.70 -18.58 40.98
N ASN A 216 -12.50 -18.27 41.44
CA ASN A 216 -12.20 -18.21 42.90
C ASN A 216 -13.03 -17.12 43.61
N ASN A 217 -13.08 -15.91 43.04
CA ASN A 217 -13.90 -14.83 43.58
C ASN A 217 -15.39 -15.16 43.59
N ALA A 218 -15.89 -15.80 42.53
CA ALA A 218 -17.28 -16.26 42.48
C ALA A 218 -17.57 -17.31 43.54
N ALA A 219 -16.65 -18.25 43.81
CA ALA A 219 -16.78 -19.23 44.88
C ALA A 219 -16.78 -18.61 46.25
N ILE A 220 -15.92 -17.61 46.52
CA ILE A 220 -15.90 -16.85 47.80
C ILE A 220 -17.23 -16.12 48.01
N ILE A 221 -17.70 -15.37 47.00
CA ILE A 221 -18.98 -14.64 47.06
C ILE A 221 -20.15 -15.60 47.33
N ALA A 222 -20.16 -16.74 46.65
CA ALA A 222 -21.19 -17.77 46.89
C ALA A 222 -21.14 -18.37 48.30
N ALA A 223 -19.93 -18.58 48.85
CA ALA A 223 -19.76 -19.07 50.22
C ALA A 223 -20.22 -18.02 51.27
N GLU A 224 -19.85 -16.76 51.09
CA GLU A 224 -20.29 -15.65 51.93
C GLU A 224 -21.82 -15.47 51.87
N GLY A 225 -22.41 -15.54 50.67
CA GLY A 225 -23.85 -15.50 50.48
C GLY A 225 -24.58 -16.61 51.24
N ARG A 226 -24.08 -17.85 51.15
CA ARG A 226 -24.64 -18.99 51.91
C ARG A 226 -24.53 -18.78 53.44
N ARG A 227 -23.39 -18.28 53.93
CA ARG A 227 -23.21 -17.96 55.34
C ARG A 227 -24.22 -16.92 55.79
N LYS A 228 -24.40 -15.84 55.04
CA LYS A 228 -25.30 -14.76 55.34
C LYS A 228 -26.77 -15.20 55.32
N ILE A 229 -27.16 -16.04 54.39
CA ILE A 229 -28.50 -16.65 54.36
C ILE A 229 -28.73 -17.50 55.61
N ALA A 230 -27.80 -18.37 55.99
CA ALA A 230 -27.90 -19.20 57.19
C ALA A 230 -28.00 -18.36 58.48
N GLU A 231 -27.25 -17.26 58.56
CA GLU A 231 -27.33 -16.31 59.69
C GLU A 231 -28.70 -15.59 59.78
N ILE A 232 -29.23 -15.15 58.62
CA ILE A 232 -30.57 -14.54 58.54
C ILE A 232 -31.65 -15.55 58.92
N GLU A 233 -31.56 -16.79 58.42
CA GLU A 233 -32.51 -17.85 58.80
C GLU A 233 -32.46 -18.18 60.28
N ALA A 234 -31.26 -18.31 60.85
CA ALA A 234 -31.10 -18.57 62.30
C ALA A 234 -31.67 -17.43 63.18
N THR A 235 -31.36 -16.19 62.80
CA THR A 235 -31.91 -15.01 63.53
C THR A 235 -33.41 -14.90 63.30
N GLY A 236 -33.93 -15.19 62.11
CA GLY A 236 -35.38 -15.23 61.87
C GLY A 236 -36.11 -16.27 62.71
N LYS A 237 -35.56 -17.49 62.81
CA LYS A 237 -36.11 -18.54 63.67
C LYS A 237 -36.05 -18.16 65.13
N ALA A 238 -34.93 -17.60 65.59
CA ALA A 238 -34.81 -17.15 67.00
C ALA A 238 -35.84 -16.04 67.34
N ASN A 239 -36.03 -15.07 66.41
CA ASN A 239 -37.02 -14.03 66.58
C ASN A 239 -38.46 -14.57 66.53
N ALA A 240 -38.77 -15.51 65.65
CA ALA A 240 -40.04 -16.18 65.56
C ALA A 240 -40.36 -16.92 66.92
N MET A 241 -39.40 -17.67 67.43
CA MET A 241 -39.56 -18.33 68.76
C MET A 241 -39.77 -17.38 69.90
N LYS A 242 -39.09 -16.21 69.91
CA LYS A 242 -39.29 -15.19 70.90
C LYS A 242 -40.72 -14.61 70.86
N ILE A 243 -41.15 -14.24 69.62
CA ILE A 243 -42.52 -13.71 69.42
C ILE A 243 -43.57 -14.76 69.85
N GLU A 244 -43.39 -16.01 69.52
CA GLU A 244 -44.27 -17.11 69.91
C GLU A 244 -44.30 -17.25 71.46
N ALA A 245 -43.12 -17.29 72.09
CA ALA A 245 -43.03 -17.38 73.54
C ALA A 245 -43.66 -16.19 74.25
N GLU A 246 -43.49 -14.97 73.75
CA GLU A 246 -44.17 -13.75 74.28
C GLU A 246 -45.69 -13.83 74.08
N ALA A 247 -46.14 -14.29 72.89
CA ALA A 247 -47.59 -14.48 72.69
C ALA A 247 -48.17 -15.51 73.59
N ILE A 248 -47.50 -16.66 73.80
CA ILE A 248 -47.93 -17.69 74.77
C ILE A 248 -47.95 -17.13 76.21
N LYS A 249 -46.93 -16.36 76.59
CA LYS A 249 -46.88 -15.71 77.91
C LYS A 249 -48.07 -14.73 78.10
N MET A 250 -48.35 -13.86 77.14
CA MET A 250 -49.48 -12.95 77.15
C MET A 250 -50.81 -13.73 77.19
N ALA A 251 -50.96 -14.80 76.42
CA ALA A 251 -52.16 -15.63 76.47
C ALA A 251 -52.34 -16.27 77.86
N ASN A 252 -51.25 -16.86 78.45
CA ASN A 252 -51.28 -17.45 79.76
C ASN A 252 -51.56 -16.42 80.85
N ASP A 253 -50.96 -15.25 80.82
CA ASP A 253 -51.24 -14.14 81.76
C ASP A 253 -52.69 -13.70 81.67
N THR A 254 -53.25 -13.65 80.46
CA THR A 254 -54.67 -13.29 80.26
C THR A 254 -55.58 -14.40 80.78
N ILE A 255 -55.26 -15.68 80.52
CA ILE A 255 -55.99 -16.82 81.04
C ILE A 255 -55.93 -16.82 82.60
N ASN A 256 -54.75 -16.68 83.19
CA ASN A 256 -54.60 -16.65 84.63
C ASN A 256 -55.40 -15.54 85.35
N LYS A 257 -55.51 -14.37 84.69
CA LYS A 257 -56.35 -13.24 85.24
C LYS A 257 -57.84 -13.54 85.18
N THR A 258 -58.28 -14.34 84.21
CA THR A 258 -59.69 -14.63 83.97
C THR A 258 -60.14 -16.00 84.53
N LEU A 259 -59.18 -16.88 84.93
CA LEU A 259 -59.47 -18.23 85.41
C LEU A 259 -59.88 -18.26 86.84
N THR A 260 -61.17 -18.22 87.12
CA THR A 260 -61.71 -18.44 88.40
C THR A 260 -62.06 -19.93 88.68
N ALA A 261 -62.09 -20.38 89.95
CA ALA A 261 -62.36 -21.75 90.31
C ALA A 261 -63.67 -22.36 89.70
N PRO A 262 -64.76 -21.57 89.48
CA PRO A 262 -65.92 -22.02 88.75
C PRO A 262 -65.72 -22.27 87.31
N ILE A 263 -64.91 -21.45 86.68
CA ILE A 263 -64.57 -21.57 85.19
C ILE A 263 -63.69 -22.83 84.96
N LEU A 264 -62.74 -23.11 85.83
CA LEU A 264 -61.96 -24.36 85.76
C LEU A 264 -62.83 -25.59 85.83
N LYS A 265 -63.83 -25.61 86.73
CA LYS A 265 -64.79 -26.69 86.80
C LYS A 265 -65.65 -26.80 85.56
N LEU A 266 -66.05 -25.72 84.94
CA LEU A 266 -66.81 -25.72 83.71
C LEU A 266 -65.97 -26.29 82.53
N ARG A 267 -64.72 -25.90 82.41
CA ARG A 267 -63.78 -26.43 81.41
C ARG A 267 -63.46 -27.92 81.61
N GLN A 268 -63.38 -28.38 82.87
CA GLN A 268 -63.24 -29.80 83.13
C GLN A 268 -64.49 -30.57 82.65
N ILE A 269 -65.70 -30.08 82.86
CA ILE A 269 -66.97 -30.67 82.41
C ILE A 269 -67.03 -30.67 80.85
N GLU A 270 -66.62 -29.59 80.21
CA GLU A 270 -66.58 -29.50 78.75
C GLU A 270 -65.57 -30.49 78.16
N ALA A 271 -64.35 -30.62 78.69
CA ALA A 271 -63.37 -31.60 78.30
C ALA A 271 -63.89 -33.03 78.50
N PHE A 272 -64.56 -33.34 79.61
CA PHE A 272 -65.20 -34.64 79.78
C PHE A 272 -66.33 -34.90 78.76
N LYS A 273 -67.11 -33.90 78.47
CA LYS A 273 -68.16 -33.97 77.43
C LYS A 273 -67.63 -34.16 76.03
N SER A 274 -66.50 -33.55 75.66
CA SER A 274 -65.83 -33.76 74.39
C SER A 274 -65.19 -35.16 74.30
N LEU A 275 -64.65 -35.66 75.41
CA LEU A 275 -64.11 -37.02 75.47
C LEU A 275 -65.21 -38.07 75.33
N SER A 276 -66.40 -37.82 75.96
CA SER A 276 -67.52 -38.75 75.85
C SER A 276 -68.18 -38.81 74.48
N ASN A 277 -67.97 -37.78 73.63
CA ASN A 277 -68.51 -37.69 72.28
C ASN A 277 -67.49 -38.15 71.22
N SER A 278 -66.30 -38.53 71.59
CA SER A 278 -65.29 -39.01 70.61
C SER A 278 -65.50 -40.51 70.39
N SER A 279 -65.56 -40.92 69.14
CA SER A 279 -65.77 -42.31 68.69
C SER A 279 -64.66 -43.29 69.12
N ASN A 280 -63.63 -42.80 69.84
CA ASN A 280 -62.46 -43.56 70.23
C ASN A 280 -62.14 -43.44 71.72
N SER A 281 -63.17 -43.27 72.57
CA SER A 281 -63.01 -43.12 73.99
C SER A 281 -62.88 -44.47 74.71
N LYS A 282 -61.70 -44.69 75.25
CA LYS A 282 -61.56 -45.68 76.37
C LYS A 282 -61.89 -44.98 77.67
N LEU A 283 -62.94 -45.41 78.30
CA LEU A 283 -63.35 -44.87 79.60
C LEU A 283 -62.33 -45.30 80.68
N ILE A 284 -61.65 -44.30 81.21
CA ILE A 284 -60.73 -44.43 82.38
C ILE A 284 -61.42 -43.78 83.54
N ILE A 285 -61.86 -44.59 84.45
CA ILE A 285 -62.45 -44.13 85.76
C ILE A 285 -61.28 -43.83 86.73
N THR A 286 -61.07 -42.61 87.08
CA THR A 286 -60.10 -42.26 88.09
C THR A 286 -60.85 -41.65 89.30
N ASP A 287 -60.22 -41.65 90.46
CA ASP A 287 -60.75 -41.02 91.75
C ASP A 287 -60.83 -39.50 91.78
N GLY A 288 -60.67 -38.87 90.51
CA GLY A 288 -60.88 -37.41 90.36
C GLY A 288 -59.68 -36.55 90.72
N LYS A 289 -58.52 -37.12 91.06
CA LYS A 289 -57.38 -36.28 91.47
C LYS A 289 -56.24 -36.14 90.46
N THR A 290 -56.11 -37.05 89.49
CA THR A 290 -55.13 -36.92 88.40
C THR A 290 -55.59 -37.70 87.15
N PRO A 291 -55.70 -37.08 85.98
CA PRO A 291 -55.95 -37.80 84.74
C PRO A 291 -54.62 -38.36 84.24
N PHE A 292 -54.47 -39.67 84.21
CA PHE A 292 -53.37 -40.33 83.50
C PHE A 292 -53.80 -40.64 82.08
N LEU A 293 -53.12 -40.03 81.10
CA LEU A 293 -53.16 -40.46 79.74
C LEU A 293 -51.97 -41.40 79.49
N SER A 294 -52.27 -42.67 79.46
CA SER A 294 -51.25 -43.61 78.92
C SER A 294 -51.35 -43.67 77.37
N LEU A 295 -50.37 -43.18 76.70
CA LEU A 295 -50.19 -43.39 75.29
C LEU A 295 -49.69 -44.78 75.07
N PRO A 296 -50.21 -45.56 74.07
CA PRO A 296 -49.65 -46.85 73.70
C PRO A 296 -48.29 -46.69 73.06
N ASP A 297 -47.30 -47.38 73.63
CA ASP A 297 -46.03 -47.66 72.98
C ASP A 297 -46.26 -48.53 71.78
N LYS A 298 -46.40 -47.95 70.61
CA LYS A 298 -46.07 -48.47 69.28
C LYS A 298 -46.88 -47.76 68.22
N LEU A 299 -46.20 -46.93 67.47
CA LEU A 299 -46.32 -46.89 66.03
C LEU A 299 -44.96 -47.12 65.39
#